data_1bc18d38e7291c71b99387bdc9536d4f
#
_entry.id   1bc18d38e7291c71b99387bdc9536d4f
#
_cell.length_a   1.000
_cell.length_b   1.000
_cell.length_c   1.000
_cell.angle_alpha   90.00
_cell.angle_beta   90.00
_cell.angle_gamma   90.00
#
_symmetry.space_group_name_H-M   'P 1'
#
loop_
_entity.id
_entity.type
_entity.pdbx_description
1 polymer ?
#
loop_
_entity_poly.entity_id
_entity_poly.type
_entity_poly.pdbx_seq_one_letter_code
_entity_poly.pdbx_strand_id
1 'polypeptide(L)'
;MASLACCAASVFTVSSLAAVAPAAPVLVPDTLAQRLQPCMACHGPEGRASRDGYLPRIAGKPAAYLYQQLLNFRDGRRSNSAMAGFLAHQRDDYLREMASYFAALDLPYPNPALTTASPAELARGARLAREGDPARRLPACSACHGSALGGTLPAVPGLLGLPRDYLIAQLGAWQTGQRHATAPDCMAELSRRLAPADASAVASWLALQPIPAGLKATVPTATSSTGPALPACGSTGQPPR
;
A
#
# COMPACT_ATOMS: atom_id res chain seq x y z
N MET A 1 -65.64 -60.70 37.22
CA MET A 1 -64.70 -60.24 36.25
C MET A 1 -64.34 -58.81 36.59
N ALA A 2 -63.18 -58.59 37.23
CA ALA A 2 -62.78 -57.29 37.72
C ALA A 2 -61.60 -56.81 36.84
N SER A 3 -61.78 -55.68 36.12
CA SER A 3 -60.73 -55.01 35.32
C SER A 3 -59.95 -54.00 36.18
N LEU A 4 -58.65 -54.26 36.35
CA LEU A 4 -57.72 -53.29 36.93
C LEU A 4 -57.30 -52.30 35.84
N ALA A 5 -57.56 -51.03 36.06
CA ALA A 5 -57.02 -49.94 35.28
C ALA A 5 -55.67 -49.48 35.86
N CYS A 6 -54.64 -49.63 35.08
CA CYS A 6 -53.25 -49.20 35.42
C CYS A 6 -53.06 -47.75 35.02
N CYS A 7 -52.98 -46.85 36.01
CA CYS A 7 -52.59 -45.41 35.74
C CYS A 7 -51.08 -45.29 35.65
N ALA A 8 -50.59 -45.05 34.47
CA ALA A 8 -49.17 -44.67 34.25
C ALA A 8 -49.00 -43.21 34.55
N ALA A 9 -48.25 -42.89 35.61
CA ALA A 9 -47.84 -41.50 35.92
C ALA A 9 -46.62 -41.11 35.08
N SER A 10 -46.81 -40.21 34.13
CA SER A 10 -45.69 -39.58 33.33
C SER A 10 -44.99 -38.52 34.16
N VAL A 11 -43.73 -38.79 34.50
CA VAL A 11 -42.86 -37.82 35.19
C VAL A 11 -42.25 -36.89 34.13
N PHE A 12 -42.70 -35.64 34.07
CA PHE A 12 -42.08 -34.61 33.26
C PHE A 12 -40.82 -34.08 33.97
N THR A 13 -39.65 -34.41 33.45
CA THR A 13 -38.39 -33.79 33.87
C THR A 13 -38.28 -32.38 33.26
N VAL A 14 -38.37 -31.35 34.08
CA VAL A 14 -38.13 -29.97 33.69
C VAL A 14 -36.61 -29.76 33.63
N SER A 15 -36.05 -29.74 32.41
CA SER A 15 -34.65 -29.35 32.20
C SER A 15 -34.51 -27.87 32.48
N SER A 16 -33.81 -27.50 33.55
CA SER A 16 -33.42 -26.11 33.84
C SER A 16 -32.44 -25.64 32.80
N LEU A 17 -32.85 -24.72 31.93
CA LEU A 17 -31.96 -23.95 31.08
C LEU A 17 -31.14 -23.00 31.98
N ALA A 18 -29.87 -23.34 32.19
CA ALA A 18 -28.97 -22.43 32.87
C ALA A 18 -28.81 -21.15 32.01
N ALA A 19 -29.23 -20.02 32.55
CA ALA A 19 -29.03 -18.73 31.92
C ALA A 19 -27.52 -18.45 31.80
N VAL A 20 -27.01 -18.34 30.58
CA VAL A 20 -25.63 -17.90 30.33
C VAL A 20 -25.55 -16.44 30.76
N ALA A 21 -24.77 -16.16 31.79
CA ALA A 21 -24.54 -14.80 32.23
C ALA A 21 -23.93 -14.00 31.06
N PRO A 22 -24.35 -12.76 30.80
CA PRO A 22 -23.77 -11.90 29.78
C PRO A 22 -22.28 -11.72 30.07
N ALA A 23 -21.43 -11.96 29.05
CA ALA A 23 -20.00 -11.73 29.16
C ALA A 23 -19.75 -10.25 29.51
N ALA A 24 -18.81 -9.99 30.43
CA ALA A 24 -18.44 -8.64 30.76
C ALA A 24 -17.96 -7.88 29.50
N PRO A 25 -18.29 -6.59 29.36
CA PRO A 25 -17.88 -5.81 28.19
C PRO A 25 -16.35 -5.81 28.10
N VAL A 26 -15.83 -6.19 26.94
CA VAL A 26 -14.38 -6.09 26.65
C VAL A 26 -14.05 -4.62 26.42
N LEU A 27 -13.32 -4.02 27.34
CA LEU A 27 -12.78 -2.66 27.15
C LEU A 27 -11.64 -2.71 26.15
N VAL A 28 -11.87 -2.17 24.98
CA VAL A 28 -10.82 -2.01 23.94
C VAL A 28 -10.07 -0.70 24.26
N PRO A 29 -8.74 -0.73 24.45
CA PRO A 29 -7.97 0.49 24.70
C PRO A 29 -8.09 1.46 23.52
N ASP A 30 -8.37 2.74 23.80
CA ASP A 30 -8.37 3.78 22.76
C ASP A 30 -6.95 4.25 22.46
N THR A 31 -6.24 3.45 21.65
CA THR A 31 -4.91 3.77 21.15
C THR A 31 -4.93 3.98 19.64
N LEU A 32 -3.96 4.72 19.10
CA LEU A 32 -3.83 4.89 17.66
C LEU A 32 -3.70 3.53 16.94
N ALA A 33 -2.91 2.61 17.47
CA ALA A 33 -2.78 1.26 16.92
C ALA A 33 -4.13 0.54 16.82
N GLN A 34 -4.97 0.67 17.85
CA GLN A 34 -6.31 0.06 17.85
C GLN A 34 -7.23 0.73 16.83
N ARG A 35 -7.20 2.06 16.73
CA ARG A 35 -7.99 2.82 15.74
C ARG A 35 -7.59 2.51 14.30
N LEU A 36 -6.35 2.03 14.05
CA LEU A 36 -5.85 1.69 12.73
C LEU A 36 -6.07 0.23 12.33
N GLN A 37 -6.70 -0.62 13.19
CA GLN A 37 -7.03 -2.00 12.84
C GLN A 37 -7.84 -2.14 11.54
N PRO A 38 -8.83 -1.27 11.22
CA PRO A 38 -9.54 -1.35 9.95
C PRO A 38 -8.63 -1.23 8.72
N CYS A 39 -7.54 -0.47 8.80
CA CYS A 39 -6.57 -0.35 7.70
C CYS A 39 -5.85 -1.70 7.45
N MET A 40 -5.54 -2.40 8.54
CA MET A 40 -4.80 -3.67 8.50
C MET A 40 -5.63 -4.83 7.95
N ALA A 41 -6.96 -4.75 7.99
CA ALA A 41 -7.85 -5.73 7.38
C ALA A 41 -7.60 -5.90 5.87
N CYS A 42 -7.25 -4.80 5.19
CA CYS A 42 -6.93 -4.79 3.77
C CYS A 42 -5.43 -4.75 3.51
N HIS A 43 -4.68 -3.90 4.25
CA HIS A 43 -3.24 -3.73 4.04
C HIS A 43 -2.37 -4.77 4.76
N GLY A 44 -2.99 -5.81 5.32
CA GLY A 44 -2.30 -6.87 6.06
C GLY A 44 -1.86 -6.45 7.47
N PRO A 45 -1.47 -7.41 8.30
CA PRO A 45 -1.01 -7.13 9.66
C PRO A 45 0.06 -6.04 9.66
N GLU A 46 -0.11 -5.02 10.50
CA GLU A 46 0.81 -3.88 10.62
C GLU A 46 1.06 -3.13 9.29
N GLY A 47 0.21 -3.32 8.26
CA GLY A 47 0.39 -2.69 6.95
C GLY A 47 1.48 -3.34 6.08
N ARG A 48 1.76 -4.62 6.26
CA ARG A 48 2.80 -5.37 5.51
C ARG A 48 2.46 -5.67 4.06
N ALA A 49 1.25 -5.59 3.64
CA ALA A 49 0.51 -5.93 2.44
C ALA A 49 -0.37 -7.16 2.63
N SER A 50 -1.39 -7.30 1.79
CA SER A 50 -2.18 -8.53 1.70
C SER A 50 -1.45 -9.60 0.87
N ARG A 51 -1.88 -10.86 1.02
CA ARG A 51 -1.29 -12.00 0.29
C ARG A 51 -1.77 -12.11 -1.15
N ASP A 52 -2.86 -11.44 -1.50
CA ASP A 52 -3.46 -11.47 -2.84
C ASP A 52 -2.66 -10.66 -3.89
N GLY A 53 -1.63 -9.93 -3.45
CA GLY A 53 -0.79 -9.16 -4.35
C GLY A 53 -1.43 -7.88 -4.91
N TYR A 54 -2.65 -7.53 -4.49
CA TYR A 54 -3.38 -6.38 -5.00
C TYR A 54 -3.27 -5.15 -4.11
N LEU A 55 -3.27 -5.33 -2.79
CA LEU A 55 -3.21 -4.25 -1.81
C LEU A 55 -1.77 -4.00 -1.36
N PRO A 56 -1.30 -2.73 -1.39
CA PRO A 56 0.11 -2.44 -1.17
C PRO A 56 0.51 -2.48 0.30
N ARG A 57 1.80 -2.76 0.52
CA ARG A 57 2.48 -2.45 1.76
C ARG A 57 2.47 -0.94 2.02
N ILE A 58 2.01 -0.54 3.20
CA ILE A 58 2.04 0.85 3.68
C ILE A 58 3.08 1.06 4.79
N ALA A 59 3.49 0.01 5.50
CA ALA A 59 4.51 0.08 6.53
C ALA A 59 5.87 0.52 5.96
N GLY A 60 6.54 1.44 6.66
CA GLY A 60 7.88 1.91 6.34
C GLY A 60 8.00 2.81 5.10
N LYS A 61 6.89 3.28 4.53
CA LYS A 61 6.91 4.30 3.47
C LYS A 61 7.11 5.69 4.10
N PRO A 62 7.71 6.66 3.38
CA PRO A 62 7.87 8.02 3.92
C PRO A 62 6.55 8.63 4.41
N ALA A 63 6.56 9.26 5.58
CA ALA A 63 5.35 9.81 6.19
C ALA A 63 4.66 10.85 5.30
N ALA A 64 5.43 11.74 4.68
CA ALA A 64 4.87 12.74 3.78
C ALA A 64 4.23 12.09 2.53
N TYR A 65 4.82 11.01 2.00
CA TYR A 65 4.19 10.25 0.92
C TYR A 65 2.85 9.64 1.37
N LEU A 66 2.83 8.95 2.51
CA LEU A 66 1.60 8.33 3.02
C LEU A 66 0.51 9.37 3.25
N TYR A 67 0.84 10.48 3.90
CA TYR A 67 -0.10 11.58 4.14
C TYR A 67 -0.70 12.11 2.83
N GLN A 68 0.13 12.36 1.82
CA GLN A 68 -0.36 12.80 0.52
C GLN A 68 -1.24 11.75 -0.17
N GLN A 69 -0.95 10.45 -0.01
CA GLN A 69 -1.82 9.43 -0.58
C GLN A 69 -3.19 9.41 0.12
N LEU A 70 -3.23 9.58 1.44
CA LEU A 70 -4.49 9.69 2.18
C LEU A 70 -5.31 10.89 1.72
N LEU A 71 -4.68 12.06 1.57
CA LEU A 71 -5.32 13.25 0.99
C LEU A 71 -5.81 13.01 -0.45
N ASN A 72 -4.99 12.37 -1.28
CA ASN A 72 -5.35 12.12 -2.67
C ASN A 72 -6.57 11.20 -2.80
N PHE A 73 -6.74 10.22 -1.93
CA PHE A 73 -7.95 9.39 -1.90
C PHE A 73 -9.16 10.17 -1.37
N ARG A 74 -9.00 10.92 -0.26
CA ARG A 74 -10.09 11.70 0.32
C ARG A 74 -10.62 12.76 -0.64
N ASP A 75 -9.71 13.44 -1.31
CA ASP A 75 -10.02 14.59 -2.18
C ASP A 75 -10.25 14.18 -3.65
N GLY A 76 -10.37 12.88 -3.95
CA GLY A 76 -10.71 12.34 -5.27
C GLY A 76 -9.61 12.40 -6.33
N ARG A 77 -8.38 12.78 -5.97
CA ARG A 77 -7.23 12.74 -6.89
C ARG A 77 -6.74 11.33 -7.20
N ARG A 78 -7.08 10.36 -6.36
CA ARG A 78 -6.77 8.94 -6.54
C ARG A 78 -8.03 8.12 -6.33
N SER A 79 -8.45 7.40 -7.38
CA SER A 79 -9.69 6.65 -7.36
C SER A 79 -9.51 5.30 -6.65
N ASN A 80 -10.27 5.09 -5.59
CA ASN A 80 -10.55 3.81 -4.94
C ASN A 80 -11.70 4.04 -3.96
N SER A 81 -12.86 3.42 -4.20
CA SER A 81 -14.08 3.67 -3.43
C SER A 81 -13.95 3.32 -1.94
N ALA A 82 -13.28 2.21 -1.60
CA ALA A 82 -13.08 1.81 -0.22
C ALA A 82 -12.20 2.83 0.52
N MET A 83 -11.06 3.23 -0.06
CA MET A 83 -10.18 4.22 0.53
C MET A 83 -10.87 5.58 0.66
N ALA A 84 -11.58 6.03 -0.36
CA ALA A 84 -12.32 7.29 -0.31
C ALA A 84 -13.39 7.27 0.80
N GLY A 85 -14.14 6.17 0.93
CA GLY A 85 -15.16 6.01 1.99
C GLY A 85 -14.57 6.07 3.40
N PHE A 86 -13.46 5.37 3.65
CA PHE A 86 -12.77 5.40 4.96
C PHE A 86 -12.21 6.78 5.32
N LEU A 87 -11.84 7.57 4.32
CA LEU A 87 -11.12 8.83 4.53
C LEU A 87 -12.00 10.08 4.42
N ALA A 88 -13.24 9.96 3.89
CA ALA A 88 -14.13 11.07 3.55
C ALA A 88 -14.29 12.14 4.65
N HIS A 89 -14.33 11.72 5.91
CA HIS A 89 -14.55 12.59 7.06
C HIS A 89 -13.33 12.72 7.97
N GLN A 90 -12.17 12.24 7.53
CA GLN A 90 -10.96 12.30 8.36
C GLN A 90 -10.30 13.67 8.27
N ARG A 91 -9.94 14.20 9.44
CA ARG A 91 -9.24 15.48 9.56
C ARG A 91 -7.76 15.35 9.18
N ASP A 92 -7.17 16.43 8.74
CA ASP A 92 -5.76 16.47 8.29
C ASP A 92 -4.77 16.07 9.39
N ASP A 93 -5.02 16.47 10.63
CA ASP A 93 -4.20 16.09 11.79
C ASP A 93 -4.20 14.57 12.00
N TYR A 94 -5.37 13.95 11.95
CA TYR A 94 -5.47 12.49 12.08
C TYR A 94 -4.87 11.75 10.89
N LEU A 95 -5.00 12.26 9.67
CA LEU A 95 -4.31 11.70 8.49
C LEU A 95 -2.78 11.75 8.65
N ARG A 96 -2.23 12.81 9.27
CA ARG A 96 -0.80 12.89 9.59
C ARG A 96 -0.37 11.87 10.64
N GLU A 97 -1.18 11.68 11.69
CA GLU A 97 -0.94 10.66 12.72
C GLU A 97 -0.90 9.25 12.10
N MET A 98 -1.90 8.91 11.27
CA MET A 98 -1.93 7.63 10.53
C MET A 98 -0.68 7.43 9.68
N ALA A 99 -0.31 8.45 8.90
CA ALA A 99 0.86 8.41 8.03
C ALA A 99 2.15 8.22 8.83
N SER A 100 2.30 8.93 9.94
CA SER A 100 3.46 8.83 10.84
C SER A 100 3.55 7.47 11.50
N TYR A 101 2.42 6.92 11.94
CA TYR A 101 2.36 5.58 12.54
C TYR A 101 2.91 4.52 11.57
N PHE A 102 2.35 4.43 10.36
CA PHE A 102 2.79 3.42 9.39
C PHE A 102 4.22 3.68 8.88
N ALA A 103 4.65 4.93 8.78
CA ALA A 103 6.01 5.26 8.38
C ALA A 103 7.07 4.83 9.40
N ALA A 104 6.73 4.84 10.69
CA ALA A 104 7.63 4.44 11.77
C ALA A 104 7.83 2.91 11.86
N LEU A 105 6.97 2.11 11.24
CA LEU A 105 7.04 0.67 11.29
C LEU A 105 8.23 0.13 10.47
N ASP A 106 9.16 -0.53 11.15
CA ASP A 106 10.31 -1.19 10.53
C ASP A 106 10.11 -2.71 10.52
N LEU A 107 9.48 -3.20 9.48
CA LEU A 107 9.03 -4.58 9.38
C LEU A 107 9.74 -5.29 8.22
N PRO A 108 10.06 -6.59 8.37
CA PRO A 108 10.61 -7.38 7.27
C PRO A 108 9.72 -7.30 6.03
N TYR A 109 10.36 -7.30 4.88
CA TYR A 109 9.65 -7.43 3.62
C TYR A 109 9.37 -8.90 3.31
N PRO A 110 8.32 -9.21 2.53
CA PRO A 110 8.10 -10.56 2.04
C PRO A 110 9.21 -10.96 1.06
N ASN A 111 9.41 -12.26 0.88
CA ASN A 111 10.25 -12.75 -0.20
C ASN A 111 9.72 -12.29 -1.56
N PRO A 112 10.59 -12.07 -2.56
CA PRO A 112 10.17 -11.78 -3.92
C PRO A 112 9.16 -12.81 -4.44
N ALA A 113 8.20 -12.35 -5.23
CA ALA A 113 7.24 -13.25 -5.86
C ALA A 113 7.88 -14.05 -6.97
N LEU A 114 7.29 -15.21 -7.28
CA LEU A 114 7.63 -15.94 -8.50
C LEU A 114 7.12 -15.15 -9.73
N THR A 115 7.80 -15.30 -10.87
CA THR A 115 7.40 -14.63 -12.10
C THR A 115 7.33 -15.60 -13.27
N THR A 116 6.45 -15.28 -14.21
CA THR A 116 6.38 -15.92 -15.52
C THR A 116 6.96 -15.03 -16.63
N ALA A 117 7.52 -13.86 -16.27
CA ALA A 117 8.13 -12.94 -17.23
C ALA A 117 9.37 -13.55 -17.90
N SER A 118 9.50 -13.33 -19.19
CA SER A 118 10.65 -13.82 -19.96
C SER A 118 11.95 -13.09 -19.57
N PRO A 119 13.13 -13.70 -19.78
CA PRO A 119 14.42 -13.04 -19.57
C PRO A 119 14.55 -11.71 -20.33
N ALA A 120 13.98 -11.62 -21.53
CA ALA A 120 13.98 -10.39 -22.34
C ALA A 120 13.13 -9.28 -21.72
N GLU A 121 11.95 -9.64 -21.20
CA GLU A 121 11.08 -8.69 -20.45
C GLU A 121 11.79 -8.18 -19.19
N LEU A 122 12.39 -9.07 -18.42
CA LEU A 122 13.12 -8.70 -17.21
C LEU A 122 14.33 -7.80 -17.52
N ALA A 123 15.10 -8.11 -18.56
CA ALA A 123 16.22 -7.26 -19.00
C ALA A 123 15.75 -5.86 -19.43
N ARG A 124 14.59 -5.76 -20.12
CA ARG A 124 13.98 -4.50 -20.49
C ARG A 124 13.56 -3.71 -19.25
N GLY A 125 12.89 -4.37 -18.30
CA GLY A 125 12.49 -3.77 -17.03
C GLY A 125 13.68 -3.22 -16.24
N ALA A 126 14.77 -3.99 -16.17
CA ALA A 126 16.02 -3.60 -15.53
C ALA A 126 16.61 -2.33 -16.13
N ARG A 127 16.71 -2.26 -17.46
CA ARG A 127 17.22 -1.07 -18.17
C ARG A 127 16.37 0.15 -17.87
N LEU A 128 15.07 0.06 -18.03
CA LEU A 128 14.16 1.19 -17.76
C LEU A 128 14.25 1.66 -16.30
N ALA A 129 14.35 0.73 -15.35
CA ALA A 129 14.42 1.08 -13.93
C ALA A 129 15.75 1.73 -13.53
N ARG A 130 16.88 1.35 -14.17
CA ARG A 130 18.22 1.78 -13.78
C ARG A 130 18.84 2.83 -14.70
N GLU A 131 18.47 2.83 -15.98
CA GLU A 131 19.08 3.67 -17.03
C GLU A 131 18.05 4.60 -17.66
N GLY A 132 16.76 4.21 -17.66
CA GLY A 132 15.71 4.95 -18.35
C GLY A 132 15.70 4.73 -19.87
N ASP A 133 15.13 5.71 -20.58
CA ASP A 133 15.10 5.77 -22.04
C ASP A 133 15.19 7.24 -22.49
N PRO A 134 16.38 7.76 -22.74
CA PRO A 134 16.59 9.16 -23.12
C PRO A 134 15.85 9.55 -24.41
N ALA A 135 15.69 8.62 -25.38
CA ALA A 135 15.00 8.93 -26.64
C ALA A 135 13.53 9.26 -26.41
N ARG A 136 12.91 8.70 -25.36
CA ARG A 136 11.53 9.00 -24.94
C ARG A 136 11.47 9.98 -23.77
N ARG A 137 12.59 10.57 -23.39
CA ARG A 137 12.70 11.44 -22.19
C ARG A 137 12.17 10.77 -20.92
N LEU A 138 12.47 9.48 -20.76
CA LEU A 138 12.18 8.71 -19.56
C LEU A 138 13.46 8.60 -18.72
N PRO A 139 13.54 9.30 -17.58
CA PRO A 139 14.63 9.09 -16.64
C PRO A 139 14.56 7.70 -16.02
N ALA A 140 15.66 7.20 -15.50
CA ALA A 140 15.67 6.00 -14.69
C ALA A 140 14.73 6.14 -13.48
N CYS A 141 14.02 5.09 -13.11
CA CYS A 141 13.19 5.11 -11.89
C CYS A 141 14.05 5.39 -10.65
N SER A 142 15.28 4.84 -10.63
CA SER A 142 16.26 5.08 -9.57
C SER A 142 16.70 6.54 -9.40
N ALA A 143 16.55 7.36 -10.44
CA ALA A 143 16.93 8.79 -10.37
C ALA A 143 16.06 9.59 -9.36
N CYS A 144 14.81 9.18 -9.16
CA CYS A 144 13.89 9.80 -8.20
C CYS A 144 13.61 8.90 -6.99
N HIS A 145 13.45 7.58 -7.23
CA HIS A 145 13.10 6.62 -6.18
C HIS A 145 14.31 6.10 -5.38
N GLY A 146 15.48 6.75 -5.55
CA GLY A 146 16.74 6.39 -4.89
C GLY A 146 17.49 5.27 -5.62
N SER A 147 18.82 5.25 -5.54
CA SER A 147 19.68 4.29 -6.25
C SER A 147 19.34 2.84 -5.90
N ALA A 148 18.96 2.57 -4.65
CA ALA A 148 18.49 1.27 -4.18
C ALA A 148 16.98 1.06 -4.38
N LEU A 149 16.27 1.99 -5.03
CA LEU A 149 14.81 1.96 -5.23
C LEU A 149 14.01 1.85 -3.90
N GLY A 150 14.62 2.24 -2.78
CA GLY A 150 14.04 2.27 -1.45
C GLY A 150 13.20 3.51 -1.17
N GLY A 151 13.24 4.50 -2.05
CA GLY A 151 12.59 5.80 -1.92
C GLY A 151 13.56 6.90 -1.51
N THR A 152 13.09 8.15 -1.62
CA THR A 152 13.81 9.34 -1.15
C THR A 152 12.90 10.21 -0.27
N LEU A 153 13.49 10.71 0.82
CA LEU A 153 12.80 11.64 1.72
C LEU A 153 12.61 13.00 1.03
N PRO A 154 11.57 13.75 1.40
CA PRO A 154 10.54 13.38 2.39
C PRO A 154 9.39 12.56 1.82
N ALA A 155 9.17 12.50 0.49
CA ALA A 155 7.87 12.12 -0.07
C ALA A 155 7.93 11.16 -1.27
N VAL A 156 9.09 10.65 -1.66
CA VAL A 156 9.19 9.69 -2.78
C VAL A 156 9.21 8.26 -2.23
N PRO A 157 8.25 7.41 -2.60
CA PRO A 157 8.16 6.05 -2.05
C PRO A 157 9.21 5.12 -2.64
N GLY A 158 9.61 4.10 -1.88
CA GLY A 158 10.33 2.94 -2.42
C GLY A 158 9.43 2.09 -3.32
N LEU A 159 10.04 1.50 -4.34
CA LEU A 159 9.38 0.66 -5.34
C LEU A 159 9.54 -0.83 -5.07
N LEU A 160 10.53 -1.24 -4.26
CA LEU A 160 10.76 -2.64 -3.94
C LEU A 160 9.73 -3.17 -2.93
N GLY A 161 9.48 -4.48 -2.99
CA GLY A 161 8.52 -5.14 -2.11
C GLY A 161 7.05 -4.81 -2.41
N LEU A 162 6.77 -4.26 -3.57
CA LEU A 162 5.42 -4.03 -4.07
C LEU A 162 5.03 -5.14 -5.06
N PRO A 163 3.78 -5.63 -5.01
CA PRO A 163 3.31 -6.62 -5.96
C PRO A 163 3.33 -6.10 -7.40
N ARG A 164 3.64 -6.98 -8.36
CA ARG A 164 3.67 -6.67 -9.78
C ARG A 164 2.37 -6.02 -10.27
N ASP A 165 1.24 -6.64 -9.98
CA ASP A 165 -0.06 -6.18 -10.48
C ASP A 165 -0.48 -4.85 -9.85
N TYR A 166 -0.11 -4.61 -8.60
CA TYR A 166 -0.25 -3.29 -8.00
C TYR A 166 0.58 -2.22 -8.74
N LEU A 167 1.83 -2.51 -9.08
CA LEU A 167 2.69 -1.56 -9.82
C LEU A 167 2.10 -1.23 -11.20
N ILE A 168 1.64 -2.25 -11.95
CA ILE A 168 0.98 -2.06 -13.25
C ILE A 168 -0.29 -1.22 -13.09
N ALA A 169 -1.13 -1.54 -12.11
CA ALA A 169 -2.36 -0.81 -11.85
C ALA A 169 -2.10 0.67 -11.51
N GLN A 170 -1.03 0.97 -10.77
CA GLN A 170 -0.69 2.37 -10.46
C GLN A 170 -0.20 3.14 -11.68
N LEU A 171 0.66 2.55 -12.50
CA LEU A 171 1.13 3.17 -13.75
C LEU A 171 -0.06 3.40 -14.72
N GLY A 172 -0.93 2.40 -14.88
CA GLY A 172 -2.15 2.51 -15.68
C GLY A 172 -3.12 3.56 -15.15
N ALA A 173 -3.29 3.67 -13.84
CA ALA A 173 -4.15 4.67 -13.23
C ALA A 173 -3.70 6.11 -13.52
N TRP A 174 -2.38 6.38 -13.57
CA TRP A 174 -1.87 7.67 -14.03
C TRP A 174 -2.09 7.89 -15.52
N GLN A 175 -1.94 6.84 -16.36
CA GLN A 175 -2.18 6.94 -17.80
C GLN A 175 -3.64 7.26 -18.12
N THR A 176 -4.58 6.69 -17.36
CA THR A 176 -6.03 6.85 -17.58
C THR A 176 -6.64 8.02 -16.80
N GLY A 177 -5.85 8.75 -16.00
CA GLY A 177 -6.34 9.87 -15.20
C GLY A 177 -7.14 9.46 -13.96
N GLN A 178 -7.11 8.18 -13.56
CA GLN A 178 -7.72 7.72 -12.31
C GLN A 178 -6.84 8.01 -11.08
N ARG A 179 -5.59 8.38 -11.31
CA ARG A 179 -4.65 8.80 -10.30
C ARG A 179 -3.95 10.09 -10.71
N HIS A 180 -4.00 11.05 -9.81
CA HIS A 180 -3.30 12.33 -9.92
C HIS A 180 -2.51 12.60 -8.63
N ALA A 181 -1.50 13.44 -8.75
CA ALA A 181 -0.76 13.99 -7.61
C ALA A 181 -0.86 15.51 -7.63
N THR A 182 -0.28 16.16 -6.61
CA THR A 182 -0.15 17.62 -6.59
C THR A 182 0.68 18.08 -7.81
N ALA A 183 0.16 19.09 -8.52
CA ALA A 183 0.81 19.61 -9.72
C ALA A 183 2.14 20.33 -9.37
N PRO A 184 3.16 20.21 -10.23
CA PRO A 184 3.22 19.38 -11.42
C PRO A 184 3.30 17.89 -11.11
N ASP A 185 2.47 17.07 -11.78
CA ASP A 185 2.40 15.62 -11.56
C ASP A 185 3.41 14.88 -12.43
N CYS A 186 4.62 14.76 -11.93
CA CYS A 186 5.72 14.11 -12.63
C CYS A 186 5.44 12.64 -12.98
N MET A 187 4.76 11.89 -12.09
CA MET A 187 4.48 10.49 -12.38
C MET A 187 3.42 10.31 -13.45
N ALA A 188 2.43 11.19 -13.54
CA ALA A 188 1.47 11.21 -14.65
C ALA A 188 2.17 11.51 -15.98
N GLU A 189 3.12 12.46 -15.99
CA GLU A 189 3.91 12.78 -17.17
C GLU A 189 4.77 11.59 -17.62
N LEU A 190 5.48 10.96 -16.70
CA LEU A 190 6.35 9.81 -17.00
C LEU A 190 5.55 8.57 -17.39
N SER A 191 4.46 8.28 -16.69
CA SER A 191 3.61 7.12 -16.98
C SER A 191 3.03 7.16 -18.37
N ARG A 192 2.61 8.32 -18.87
CA ARG A 192 2.11 8.48 -20.25
C ARG A 192 3.17 8.20 -21.34
N ARG A 193 4.45 8.25 -21.00
CA ARG A 193 5.56 7.91 -21.92
C ARG A 193 5.92 6.43 -21.90
N LEU A 194 5.43 5.66 -20.92
CA LEU A 194 5.63 4.21 -20.85
C LEU A 194 4.61 3.50 -21.73
N ALA A 195 5.08 2.68 -22.68
CA ALA A 195 4.20 1.73 -23.34
C ALA A 195 3.68 0.67 -22.34
N PRO A 196 2.51 0.06 -22.58
CA PRO A 196 1.99 -0.99 -21.69
C PRO A 196 2.97 -2.14 -21.45
N ALA A 197 3.70 -2.57 -22.49
CA ALA A 197 4.73 -3.59 -22.37
C ALA A 197 5.92 -3.15 -21.48
N ASP A 198 6.23 -1.85 -21.45
CA ASP A 198 7.27 -1.30 -20.58
C ASP A 198 6.83 -1.26 -19.14
N ALA A 199 5.58 -0.87 -18.90
CA ALA A 199 4.99 -0.90 -17.56
C ALA A 199 4.98 -2.32 -17.00
N SER A 200 4.61 -3.33 -17.82
CA SER A 200 4.70 -4.74 -17.46
C SER A 200 6.14 -5.16 -17.11
N ALA A 201 7.09 -4.83 -18.00
CA ALA A 201 8.49 -5.19 -17.82
C ALA A 201 9.11 -4.60 -16.54
N VAL A 202 8.89 -3.31 -16.30
CA VAL A 202 9.37 -2.63 -15.08
C VAL A 202 8.74 -3.23 -13.84
N ALA A 203 7.41 -3.46 -13.84
CA ALA A 203 6.72 -4.04 -12.70
C ALA A 203 7.18 -5.47 -12.40
N SER A 204 7.35 -6.30 -13.45
CA SER A 204 7.85 -7.66 -13.32
C SER A 204 9.27 -7.69 -12.74
N TRP A 205 10.16 -6.81 -13.24
CA TRP A 205 11.51 -6.72 -12.72
C TRP A 205 11.56 -6.22 -11.27
N LEU A 206 10.83 -5.15 -10.92
CA LEU A 206 10.80 -4.58 -9.56
C LEU A 206 10.29 -5.58 -8.52
N ALA A 207 9.24 -6.33 -8.86
CA ALA A 207 8.63 -7.31 -7.94
C ALA A 207 9.56 -8.48 -7.59
N LEU A 208 10.57 -8.76 -8.46
CA LEU A 208 11.55 -9.84 -8.28
C LEU A 208 12.80 -9.40 -7.53
N GLN A 209 13.02 -8.11 -7.32
CA GLN A 209 14.27 -7.67 -6.72
C GLN A 209 14.39 -8.14 -5.28
N PRO A 210 15.54 -8.70 -4.88
CA PRO A 210 15.83 -8.94 -3.48
C PRO A 210 15.83 -7.61 -2.75
N ILE A 211 15.29 -7.62 -1.54
CA ILE A 211 15.18 -6.39 -0.74
C ILE A 211 16.32 -6.39 0.27
N PRO A 212 17.24 -5.41 0.21
CA PRO A 212 18.31 -5.29 1.18
C PRO A 212 17.75 -5.15 2.61
N ALA A 213 18.42 -5.76 3.57
CA ALA A 213 18.08 -5.60 4.97
C ALA A 213 18.12 -4.11 5.36
N GLY A 214 17.13 -3.65 6.11
CA GLY A 214 17.03 -2.27 6.55
C GLY A 214 16.76 -1.25 5.43
N LEU A 215 16.26 -1.68 4.26
CA LEU A 215 15.95 -0.77 3.16
C LEU A 215 14.91 0.27 3.60
N LYS A 216 15.34 1.54 3.60
CA LYS A 216 14.49 2.72 3.89
C LYS A 216 14.73 3.81 2.85
N ALA A 217 13.80 4.76 2.80
CA ALA A 217 14.00 5.97 2.02
C ALA A 217 15.20 6.78 2.56
N THR A 218 16.04 7.26 1.67
CA THR A 218 17.25 8.01 2.00
C THR A 218 17.05 9.50 1.75
N VAL A 219 17.84 10.34 2.40
CA VAL A 219 17.91 11.75 2.06
C VAL A 219 18.47 11.86 0.63
N PRO A 220 17.90 12.73 -0.24
CA PRO A 220 18.47 12.97 -1.55
C PRO A 220 19.94 13.39 -1.43
N THR A 221 20.82 12.64 -2.04
CA THR A 221 22.20 13.13 -2.24
C THR A 221 22.20 14.07 -3.43
N ALA A 222 22.82 15.25 -3.28
CA ALA A 222 23.05 16.16 -4.39
C ALA A 222 24.04 15.48 -5.37
N THR A 223 23.51 14.62 -6.24
CA THR A 223 24.28 14.14 -7.38
C THR A 223 24.27 15.22 -8.44
N SER A 224 25.44 15.73 -8.81
CA SER A 224 25.63 16.47 -10.05
C SER A 224 25.22 15.54 -11.20
N SER A 225 23.95 15.60 -11.59
CA SER A 225 23.41 14.80 -12.67
C SER A 225 23.96 15.34 -13.99
N THR A 226 24.86 14.61 -14.62
CA THR A 226 25.21 14.79 -16.03
C THR A 226 24.10 14.29 -16.98
N GLY A 227 22.96 13.89 -16.44
CA GLY A 227 21.77 13.40 -17.16
C GLY A 227 20.76 14.51 -17.47
N PRO A 228 19.72 14.19 -18.27
CA PRO A 228 18.63 15.12 -18.56
C PRO A 228 17.96 15.59 -17.28
N ALA A 229 17.52 16.87 -17.26
CA ALA A 229 16.84 17.46 -16.13
C ALA A 229 15.62 16.62 -15.73
N LEU A 230 15.51 16.30 -14.43
CA LEU A 230 14.36 15.57 -13.90
C LEU A 230 13.11 16.46 -13.94
N PRO A 231 11.92 15.90 -14.21
CA PRO A 231 10.69 16.64 -14.19
C PRO A 231 10.40 17.17 -12.77
N ALA A 232 9.83 18.36 -12.69
CA ALA A 232 9.37 18.90 -11.42
C ALA A 232 8.22 18.06 -10.85
N CYS A 233 8.22 17.85 -9.54
CA CYS A 233 7.19 17.10 -8.83
C CYS A 233 6.61 17.94 -7.70
N GLY A 234 5.35 18.33 -7.80
CA GLY A 234 4.66 19.11 -6.77
C GLY A 234 4.51 18.37 -5.43
N SER A 235 4.52 17.04 -5.47
CA SER A 235 4.43 16.20 -4.26
C SER A 235 5.72 16.08 -3.45
N THR A 236 6.87 16.55 -3.95
CA THR A 236 8.17 16.39 -3.26
C THR A 236 8.57 17.62 -2.44
N GLY A 237 7.85 18.71 -2.57
CA GLY A 237 8.31 20.05 -2.15
C GLY A 237 7.95 20.48 -0.74
N GLN A 238 7.26 19.71 0.12
CA GLN A 238 6.95 20.16 1.49
C GLN A 238 6.82 19.02 2.47
N PRO A 239 7.63 19.03 3.58
CA PRO A 239 7.29 18.22 4.74
C PRO A 239 5.94 18.71 5.30
N PRO A 240 5.12 17.85 5.91
CA PRO A 240 3.92 18.27 6.62
C PRO A 240 4.34 19.25 7.73
N ARG A 241 3.76 20.46 7.70
CA ARG A 241 3.87 21.41 8.80
C ARG A 241 3.02 20.96 9.97
#